data_7238e80d3f9a52ca8cbd2f9cacc107f2
#
_entry.id   7238e80d3f9a52ca8cbd2f9cacc107f2
#
_cell.length_a   1.000
_cell.length_b   1.000
_cell.length_c   1.000
_cell.angle_alpha   90.00
_cell.angle_beta   90.00
_cell.angle_gamma   90.00
#
_symmetry.space_group_name_H-M   'P 1'
#
loop_
_entity.id
_entity.type
_entity.pdbx_description
1 polymer ?
#
loop_
_entity_poly.entity_id
_entity_poly.type
_entity_poly.pdbx_seq_one_letter_code
_entity_poly.pdbx_strand_id
1 'polypeptide(L)'
;MKIKPVKINSLTIKIYKAISFVSALATSCILLLLSPILFGRCVFAVKQNGCTGYPVNSLAYYAYMPAEDYFPGDCAAIQTERGLLLLTLTENDPEARAWHTAGDFKVYAEVPYEYLEGKVGAFCLPHMGFVADDWPVLLPIFAGGAALFYAFSRVLPKKLYQPKYGRKPGEEAENGADT
;
A
#
# COMPACT_ATOMS: atom_id res chain seq x y z
N MET A 1 39.99 -19.24 -15.56
CA MET A 1 39.79 -18.23 -14.51
C MET A 1 39.01 -18.88 -13.35
N LYS A 2 39.65 -19.23 -12.23
CA LYS A 2 38.98 -19.88 -11.08
C LYS A 2 38.35 -18.79 -10.23
N ILE A 3 37.04 -18.62 -10.33
CA ILE A 3 36.27 -17.70 -9.47
C ILE A 3 36.32 -18.26 -8.03
N LYS A 4 36.99 -17.54 -7.12
CA LYS A 4 37.00 -17.90 -5.71
C LYS A 4 35.57 -17.84 -5.16
N PRO A 5 35.08 -18.88 -4.47
CA PRO A 5 33.76 -18.86 -3.86
C PRO A 5 33.69 -17.73 -2.82
N VAL A 6 32.78 -16.81 -3.02
CA VAL A 6 32.51 -15.72 -2.06
C VAL A 6 31.89 -16.37 -0.81
N LYS A 7 32.59 -16.31 0.31
CA LYS A 7 32.01 -16.70 1.62
C LYS A 7 30.91 -15.71 2.00
N ILE A 8 29.66 -16.05 1.72
CA ILE A 8 28.54 -15.25 2.21
C ILE A 8 28.38 -15.54 3.69
N ASN A 9 28.49 -14.50 4.49
CA ASN A 9 28.40 -14.58 5.93
C ASN A 9 26.93 -14.95 6.32
N SER A 10 26.75 -15.72 7.37
CA SER A 10 25.42 -16.07 7.92
C SER A 10 24.58 -14.81 8.25
N LEU A 11 25.23 -13.70 8.59
CA LEU A 11 24.62 -12.39 8.79
C LEU A 11 23.92 -11.87 7.52
N THR A 12 24.56 -11.99 6.36
CA THR A 12 24.00 -11.54 5.07
C THR A 12 22.68 -12.25 4.76
N ILE A 13 22.62 -13.57 5.02
CA ILE A 13 21.39 -14.36 4.80
C ILE A 13 20.27 -13.90 5.76
N LYS A 14 20.60 -13.58 7.02
CA LYS A 14 19.64 -13.06 8.00
C LYS A 14 19.11 -11.69 7.57
N ILE A 15 19.95 -10.81 7.04
CA ILE A 15 19.57 -9.50 6.52
C ILE A 15 18.60 -9.65 5.35
N TYR A 16 18.90 -10.52 4.37
CA TYR A 16 17.99 -10.75 3.22
C TYR A 16 16.62 -11.27 3.66
N LYS A 17 16.58 -12.18 4.63
CA LYS A 17 15.31 -12.68 5.19
C LYS A 17 14.52 -11.57 5.89
N ALA A 18 15.19 -10.71 6.65
CA ALA A 18 14.56 -9.59 7.33
C ALA A 18 13.99 -8.58 6.32
N ILE A 19 14.73 -8.22 5.27
CA ILE A 19 14.26 -7.31 4.22
C ILE A 19 13.07 -7.93 3.48
N SER A 20 13.13 -9.22 3.13
CA SER A 20 12.02 -9.92 2.49
C SER A 20 10.76 -9.91 3.36
N PHE A 21 10.90 -10.14 4.65
CA PHE A 21 9.79 -10.10 5.60
C PHE A 21 9.17 -8.70 5.70
N VAL A 22 9.99 -7.66 5.84
CA VAL A 22 9.53 -6.27 5.91
C VAL A 22 8.82 -5.86 4.61
N SER A 23 9.39 -6.22 3.44
CA SER A 23 8.76 -5.95 2.14
C SER A 23 7.43 -6.68 1.97
N ALA A 24 7.33 -7.94 2.40
CA ALA A 24 6.09 -8.70 2.36
C ALA A 24 5.03 -8.11 3.30
N LEU A 25 5.43 -7.66 4.49
CA LEU A 25 4.55 -6.99 5.44
C LEU A 25 4.01 -5.68 4.85
N ALA A 26 4.88 -4.84 4.26
CA ALA A 26 4.48 -3.60 3.60
C ALA A 26 3.49 -3.86 2.45
N THR A 27 3.76 -4.86 1.61
CA THR A 27 2.83 -5.29 0.55
C THR A 27 1.46 -5.67 1.12
N SER A 28 1.45 -6.47 2.18
CA SER A 28 0.20 -6.90 2.83
C SER A 28 -0.58 -5.72 3.43
N CYS A 29 0.11 -4.75 4.04
CA CYS A 29 -0.52 -3.53 4.55
C CYS A 29 -1.13 -2.70 3.42
N ILE A 30 -0.43 -2.50 2.31
CA ILE A 30 -0.94 -1.76 1.14
C ILE A 30 -2.19 -2.47 0.58
N LEU A 31 -2.15 -3.79 0.39
CA LEU A 31 -3.29 -4.57 -0.09
C LEU A 31 -4.48 -4.48 0.86
N LEU A 32 -4.26 -4.49 2.16
CA LEU A 32 -5.31 -4.32 3.16
C LEU A 32 -5.95 -2.93 3.06
N LEU A 33 -5.15 -1.87 2.92
CA LEU A 33 -5.64 -0.50 2.76
C LEU A 33 -6.41 -0.30 1.45
N LEU A 34 -6.05 -1.02 0.40
CA LEU A 34 -6.75 -0.96 -0.89
C LEU A 34 -7.94 -1.93 -0.96
N SER A 35 -8.09 -2.85 -0.01
CA SER A 35 -9.16 -3.86 -0.03
C SER A 35 -10.58 -3.30 -0.14
N PRO A 36 -10.94 -2.11 0.40
CA PRO A 36 -12.27 -1.54 0.23
C PRO A 36 -12.68 -1.30 -1.23
N ILE A 37 -11.72 -1.19 -2.14
CA ILE A 37 -11.97 -1.09 -3.60
C ILE A 37 -12.75 -2.33 -4.09
N LEU A 38 -12.46 -3.52 -3.53
CA LEU A 38 -13.15 -4.77 -3.88
C LEU A 38 -14.64 -4.76 -3.48
N PHE A 39 -15.01 -3.88 -2.56
CA PHE A 39 -16.38 -3.68 -2.08
C PHE A 39 -17.04 -2.43 -2.69
N GLY A 40 -16.54 -1.95 -3.85
CA GLY A 40 -17.12 -0.82 -4.57
C GLY A 40 -16.86 0.54 -3.91
N ARG A 41 -15.85 0.63 -3.03
CA ARG A 41 -15.42 1.92 -2.48
C ARG A 41 -14.23 2.45 -3.25
N CYS A 42 -14.22 3.76 -3.48
CA CYS A 42 -13.07 4.45 -4.07
C CYS A 42 -12.13 4.90 -2.96
N VAL A 43 -10.83 4.82 -3.25
CA VAL A 43 -9.75 5.23 -2.34
C VAL A 43 -9.10 6.49 -2.92
N PHE A 44 -8.87 7.49 -2.10
CA PHE A 44 -8.25 8.74 -2.55
C PHE A 44 -7.42 9.41 -1.46
N ALA A 45 -6.52 10.29 -1.89
CA ALA A 45 -5.77 11.18 -0.99
C ALA A 45 -6.52 12.51 -0.82
N VAL A 46 -6.74 12.92 0.41
CA VAL A 46 -7.36 14.21 0.72
C VAL A 46 -6.38 15.33 0.38
N LYS A 47 -6.63 16.05 -0.71
CA LYS A 47 -5.79 17.19 -1.15
C LYS A 47 -6.28 18.52 -0.57
N GLN A 48 -7.60 18.67 -0.51
CA GLN A 48 -8.28 19.84 0.02
C GLN A 48 -9.43 19.37 0.91
N ASN A 49 -9.65 20.06 2.00
CA ASN A 49 -10.61 19.62 3.01
C ASN A 49 -11.45 20.79 3.52
N GLY A 50 -12.76 20.70 3.33
CA GLY A 50 -13.78 21.50 3.95
C GLY A 50 -14.62 20.77 4.99
N CYS A 51 -14.27 19.51 5.32
CA CYS A 51 -14.94 18.70 6.34
C CYS A 51 -14.06 18.57 7.58
N THR A 52 -14.66 18.61 8.75
CA THR A 52 -13.95 18.29 10.00
C THR A 52 -13.62 16.80 10.06
N GLY A 53 -12.43 16.45 10.58
CA GLY A 53 -12.03 15.06 10.80
C GLY A 53 -11.23 14.41 9.66
N TYR A 54 -10.98 15.11 8.55
CA TYR A 54 -10.18 14.61 7.43
C TYR A 54 -8.94 15.48 7.16
N PRO A 55 -7.83 15.26 7.84
CA PRO A 55 -6.60 16.04 7.59
C PRO A 55 -6.14 15.94 6.15
N VAL A 56 -5.53 17.01 5.62
CA VAL A 56 -4.88 16.98 4.31
C VAL A 56 -3.79 15.91 4.32
N ASN A 57 -3.58 15.25 3.19
CA ASN A 57 -2.72 14.09 3.00
C ASN A 57 -3.17 12.81 3.75
N SER A 58 -4.43 12.74 4.17
CA SER A 58 -5.04 11.50 4.65
C SER A 58 -5.44 10.59 3.49
N LEU A 59 -5.45 9.29 3.76
CA LEU A 59 -6.13 8.29 2.95
C LEU A 59 -7.59 8.25 3.40
N ALA A 60 -8.53 8.43 2.48
CA ALA A 60 -9.95 8.36 2.75
C ALA A 60 -10.68 7.49 1.70
N TYR A 61 -11.91 7.13 2.02
CA TYR A 61 -12.71 6.24 1.19
C TYR A 61 -14.09 6.86 0.97
N TYR A 62 -14.57 6.80 -0.27
CA TYR A 62 -15.94 7.16 -0.56
C TYR A 62 -16.67 6.03 -1.30
N ALA A 63 -17.97 6.00 -1.17
CA ALA A 63 -18.85 5.13 -1.94
C ALA A 63 -19.75 5.99 -2.79
N TYR A 64 -19.97 5.59 -4.05
CA TYR A 64 -20.96 6.23 -4.88
C TYR A 64 -22.32 6.25 -4.20
N MET A 65 -22.98 7.41 -4.21
CA MET A 65 -24.29 7.62 -3.64
C MET A 65 -25.07 8.58 -4.54
N PRO A 66 -26.35 8.27 -4.89
CA PRO A 66 -27.21 9.23 -5.59
C PRO A 66 -27.33 10.53 -4.80
N ALA A 67 -27.41 11.65 -5.54
CA ALA A 67 -27.41 12.98 -4.92
C ALA A 67 -28.61 13.22 -3.99
N GLU A 68 -29.71 12.51 -4.21
CA GLU A 68 -30.93 12.57 -3.42
C GLU A 68 -30.85 11.84 -2.08
N ASP A 69 -29.89 10.91 -1.92
CA ASP A 69 -29.74 10.05 -0.76
C ASP A 69 -28.82 10.64 0.33
N TYR A 70 -28.23 11.83 0.09
CA TYR A 70 -27.45 12.51 1.08
C TYR A 70 -28.30 13.19 2.14
N PHE A 71 -27.72 13.33 3.33
CA PHE A 71 -28.32 14.05 4.45
C PHE A 71 -27.48 15.28 4.83
N PRO A 72 -28.12 16.33 5.36
CA PRO A 72 -27.41 17.46 5.95
C PRO A 72 -26.38 16.97 6.99
N GLY A 73 -25.14 17.46 6.87
CA GLY A 73 -24.01 17.04 7.72
C GLY A 73 -23.16 15.93 7.10
N ASP A 74 -23.58 15.32 6.00
CA ASP A 74 -22.73 14.35 5.29
C ASP A 74 -21.51 15.03 4.66
N CYS A 75 -20.40 14.31 4.67
CA CYS A 75 -19.20 14.72 3.93
C CYS A 75 -19.22 14.07 2.55
N ALA A 76 -19.21 14.88 1.52
CA ALA A 76 -19.19 14.46 0.13
C ALA A 76 -17.83 14.69 -0.52
N ALA A 77 -17.42 13.77 -1.37
CA ALA A 77 -16.30 13.94 -2.29
C ALA A 77 -16.82 14.60 -3.57
N ILE A 78 -16.18 15.67 -3.98
CA ILE A 78 -16.58 16.48 -5.12
C ILE A 78 -15.42 16.55 -6.12
N GLN A 79 -15.70 16.27 -7.37
CA GLN A 79 -14.71 16.39 -8.43
C GLN A 79 -14.43 17.86 -8.76
N THR A 80 -13.17 18.24 -8.72
CA THR A 80 -12.72 19.57 -9.13
C THR A 80 -11.56 19.46 -10.13
N GLU A 81 -11.20 20.55 -10.79
CA GLU A 81 -10.02 20.59 -11.68
C GLU A 81 -8.71 20.22 -10.97
N ARG A 82 -8.64 20.39 -9.66
CA ARG A 82 -7.46 20.09 -8.83
C ARG A 82 -7.51 18.73 -8.12
N GLY A 83 -8.50 17.91 -8.47
CA GLY A 83 -8.77 16.60 -7.85
C GLY A 83 -9.96 16.64 -6.90
N LEU A 84 -10.06 15.66 -6.03
CA LEU A 84 -11.19 15.53 -5.11
C LEU A 84 -11.06 16.53 -3.95
N LEU A 85 -12.15 17.26 -3.73
CA LEU A 85 -12.36 18.17 -2.61
C LEU A 85 -13.41 17.56 -1.68
N LEU A 86 -13.21 17.64 -0.38
CA LEU A 86 -14.21 17.24 0.61
C LEU A 86 -15.00 18.45 1.09
N LEU A 87 -16.32 18.35 1.05
CA LEU A 87 -17.21 19.38 1.57
C LEU A 87 -18.32 18.76 2.42
N THR A 88 -18.72 19.49 3.47
CA THR A 88 -19.90 19.11 4.29
C THR A 88 -21.13 19.71 3.65
N LEU A 89 -22.12 18.85 3.34
CA LEU A 89 -23.39 19.25 2.79
C LEU A 89 -24.29 19.79 3.89
N THR A 90 -24.99 20.90 3.65
CA THR A 90 -25.86 21.55 4.65
C THR A 90 -27.32 21.51 4.31
N GLU A 91 -27.69 21.85 3.08
CA GLU A 91 -29.06 21.93 2.65
C GLU A 91 -29.17 21.45 1.21
N ASN A 92 -30.23 20.71 0.92
CA ASN A 92 -30.54 20.24 -0.41
C ASN A 92 -31.50 21.24 -1.08
N ASP A 93 -31.15 21.71 -2.28
CA ASP A 93 -32.04 22.45 -3.16
C ASP A 93 -32.42 21.58 -4.37
N PRO A 94 -33.54 20.87 -4.32
CA PRO A 94 -33.99 20.00 -5.42
C PRO A 94 -34.37 20.77 -6.68
N GLU A 95 -34.80 22.05 -6.56
CA GLU A 95 -35.19 22.87 -7.72
C GLU A 95 -33.95 23.30 -8.51
N ALA A 96 -32.89 23.70 -7.83
CA ALA A 96 -31.60 23.98 -8.43
C ALA A 96 -30.80 22.72 -8.76
N ARG A 97 -31.22 21.54 -8.29
CA ARG A 97 -30.46 20.28 -8.35
C ARG A 97 -29.04 20.43 -7.80
N ALA A 98 -28.93 21.07 -6.65
CA ALA A 98 -27.67 21.38 -6.01
C ALA A 98 -27.75 21.16 -4.50
N TRP A 99 -26.58 20.99 -3.89
CA TRP A 99 -26.39 20.99 -2.45
C TRP A 99 -25.66 22.25 -2.02
N HIS A 100 -26.15 22.92 -0.97
CA HIS A 100 -25.39 23.94 -0.26
C HIS A 100 -24.35 23.29 0.64
N THR A 101 -23.21 23.95 0.80
CA THR A 101 -22.09 23.42 1.59
C THR A 101 -21.72 24.33 2.74
N ALA A 102 -21.23 23.75 3.84
CA ALA A 102 -20.56 24.47 4.90
C ALA A 102 -19.07 24.57 4.62
N GLY A 103 -18.47 25.74 4.76
CA GLY A 103 -17.04 25.91 4.74
C GLY A 103 -16.58 27.23 4.13
N ASP A 104 -15.29 27.51 4.27
CA ASP A 104 -14.65 28.75 3.80
C ASP A 104 -14.45 28.81 2.28
N PHE A 105 -14.83 27.76 1.56
CA PHE A 105 -14.70 27.69 0.10
C PHE A 105 -15.89 28.35 -0.58
N LYS A 106 -15.93 29.68 -0.58
CA LYS A 106 -17.00 30.47 -1.19
C LYS A 106 -17.30 30.12 -2.67
N VAL A 107 -16.32 29.57 -3.37
CA VAL A 107 -16.44 29.13 -4.77
C VAL A 107 -17.33 27.88 -4.90
N TYR A 108 -17.49 27.13 -3.84
CA TYR A 108 -18.29 25.89 -3.79
C TYR A 108 -19.43 25.99 -2.78
N ALA A 109 -20.01 27.19 -2.61
CA ALA A 109 -21.17 27.39 -1.73
C ALA A 109 -22.37 26.55 -2.18
N GLU A 110 -22.52 26.37 -3.49
CA GLU A 110 -23.48 25.49 -4.11
C GLU A 110 -22.78 24.49 -5.01
N VAL A 111 -23.12 23.21 -4.90
CA VAL A 111 -22.53 22.12 -5.65
C VAL A 111 -23.62 21.39 -6.40
N PRO A 112 -23.63 21.46 -7.76
CA PRO A 112 -24.54 20.69 -8.58
C PRO A 112 -24.38 19.18 -8.34
N TYR A 113 -25.47 18.42 -8.44
CA TYR A 113 -25.52 16.98 -8.22
C TYR A 113 -24.51 16.20 -9.06
N GLU A 114 -24.24 16.69 -10.28
CA GLU A 114 -23.32 16.06 -11.24
C GLU A 114 -21.84 16.04 -10.79
N TYR A 115 -21.46 16.92 -9.85
CA TYR A 115 -20.09 16.97 -9.30
C TYR A 115 -19.92 16.13 -8.05
N LEU A 116 -20.99 15.54 -7.52
CA LEU A 116 -20.95 14.66 -6.36
C LEU A 116 -20.47 13.27 -6.78
N GLU A 117 -19.26 12.91 -6.37
CA GLU A 117 -18.68 11.60 -6.67
C GLU A 117 -19.17 10.52 -5.68
N GLY A 118 -19.34 10.88 -4.42
CA GLY A 118 -19.79 9.91 -3.43
C GLY A 118 -19.68 10.40 -1.99
N LYS A 119 -20.34 9.66 -1.10
CA LYS A 119 -20.31 9.91 0.35
C LYS A 119 -19.03 9.36 0.96
N VAL A 120 -18.34 10.21 1.70
CA VAL A 120 -17.09 9.86 2.37
C VAL A 120 -17.40 9.12 3.66
N GLY A 121 -16.74 7.98 3.85
CA GLY A 121 -16.87 7.20 5.08
C GLY A 121 -16.16 7.86 6.26
N ALA A 122 -16.62 7.55 7.48
CA ALA A 122 -16.04 8.10 8.71
C ALA A 122 -14.57 7.69 8.96
N PHE A 123 -14.07 6.69 8.24
CA PHE A 123 -12.72 6.18 8.42
C PHE A 123 -11.73 6.90 7.50
N CYS A 124 -10.73 7.53 8.10
CA CYS A 124 -9.59 8.07 7.38
C CYS A 124 -8.28 7.73 8.11
N LEU A 125 -7.19 7.64 7.37
CA LEU A 125 -5.85 7.42 7.91
C LEU A 125 -4.98 8.65 7.64
N PRO A 126 -4.67 9.42 8.70
CA PRO A 126 -3.81 10.60 8.58
C PRO A 126 -2.44 10.25 7.99
N HIS A 127 -1.89 11.13 7.17
CA HIS A 127 -0.56 11.01 6.55
C HIS A 127 -0.38 9.79 5.62
N MET A 128 -1.43 9.03 5.30
CA MET A 128 -1.35 7.86 4.42
C MET A 128 -1.87 8.12 3.00
N GLY A 129 -2.13 9.37 2.65
CA GLY A 129 -2.65 9.75 1.31
C GLY A 129 -1.75 9.30 0.16
N PHE A 130 -0.43 9.23 0.38
CA PHE A 130 0.52 8.73 -0.62
C PHE A 130 0.22 7.30 -1.09
N VAL A 131 -0.47 6.49 -0.26
CA VAL A 131 -0.87 5.13 -0.67
C VAL A 131 -1.89 5.19 -1.79
N ALA A 132 -2.82 6.16 -1.77
CA ALA A 132 -3.81 6.31 -2.84
C ALA A 132 -3.20 6.86 -4.14
N ASP A 133 -2.22 7.76 -4.01
CA ASP A 133 -1.58 8.38 -5.18
C ASP A 133 -0.56 7.44 -5.84
N ASP A 134 0.25 6.75 -5.04
CA ASP A 134 1.45 6.05 -5.50
C ASP A 134 1.33 4.52 -5.48
N TRP A 135 0.17 3.94 -5.13
CA TRP A 135 0.01 2.49 -5.03
C TRP A 135 0.40 1.71 -6.30
N PRO A 136 0.19 2.23 -7.54
CA PRO A 136 0.59 1.50 -8.74
C PRO A 136 2.09 1.31 -8.84
N VAL A 137 2.88 2.18 -8.18
CA VAL A 137 4.34 2.12 -8.11
C VAL A 137 4.79 1.37 -6.86
N LEU A 138 4.19 1.65 -5.71
CA LEU A 138 4.56 1.07 -4.41
C LEU A 138 4.33 -0.45 -4.38
N LEU A 139 3.18 -0.91 -4.89
CA LEU A 139 2.84 -2.33 -4.85
C LEU A 139 3.84 -3.22 -5.59
N PRO A 140 4.21 -2.97 -6.87
CA PRO A 140 5.20 -3.78 -7.55
C PRO A 140 6.61 -3.66 -6.94
N ILE A 141 7.00 -2.51 -6.40
CA ILE A 141 8.30 -2.34 -5.73
C ILE A 141 8.39 -3.25 -4.50
N PHE A 142 7.40 -3.20 -3.60
CA PHE A 142 7.42 -4.02 -2.39
C PHE A 142 7.20 -5.50 -2.68
N ALA A 143 6.27 -5.85 -3.57
CA ALA A 143 6.05 -7.24 -3.97
C ALA A 143 7.26 -7.84 -4.71
N GLY A 144 7.84 -7.10 -5.65
CA GLY A 144 9.05 -7.49 -6.35
C GLY A 144 10.25 -7.62 -5.41
N GLY A 145 10.40 -6.67 -4.49
CA GLY A 145 11.43 -6.73 -3.44
C GLY A 145 11.27 -7.99 -2.57
N ALA A 146 10.08 -8.27 -2.09
CA ALA A 146 9.81 -9.47 -1.30
C ALA A 146 10.17 -10.75 -2.06
N ALA A 147 9.75 -10.87 -3.32
CA ALA A 147 10.04 -12.03 -4.16
C ALA A 147 11.55 -12.20 -4.44
N LEU A 148 12.24 -11.12 -4.80
CA LEU A 148 13.68 -11.14 -5.06
C LEU A 148 14.48 -11.53 -3.81
N PHE A 149 14.24 -10.87 -2.69
CA PHE A 149 14.97 -11.17 -1.46
C PHE A 149 14.65 -12.56 -0.91
N TYR A 150 13.41 -13.04 -1.10
CA TYR A 150 13.04 -14.42 -0.78
C TYR A 150 13.80 -15.41 -1.66
N ALA A 151 13.83 -15.21 -2.97
CA ALA A 151 14.56 -16.04 -3.92
C ALA A 151 16.06 -16.07 -3.57
N PHE A 152 16.68 -14.92 -3.30
CA PHE A 152 18.08 -14.86 -2.86
C PHE A 152 18.30 -15.61 -1.54
N SER A 153 17.41 -15.49 -0.59
CA SER A 153 17.54 -16.20 0.71
C SER A 153 17.49 -17.73 0.56
N ARG A 154 16.82 -18.23 -0.49
CA ARG A 154 16.67 -19.67 -0.77
C ARG A 154 17.76 -20.23 -1.67
N VAL A 155 18.15 -19.48 -2.69
CA VAL A 155 19.09 -19.96 -3.74
C VAL A 155 20.53 -19.85 -3.28
N LEU A 156 20.91 -18.76 -2.62
CA LEU A 156 22.28 -18.53 -2.16
C LEU A 156 22.80 -19.62 -1.20
N PRO A 157 22.06 -20.06 -0.17
CA PRO A 157 22.54 -21.12 0.71
C PRO A 157 22.79 -22.45 -0.02
N LYS A 158 21.91 -22.80 -0.97
CA LYS A 158 22.01 -24.07 -1.70
C LYS A 158 23.21 -24.15 -2.64
N LYS A 159 23.57 -23.03 -3.27
CA LYS A 159 24.74 -22.99 -4.19
C LYS A 159 26.08 -22.88 -3.47
N LEU A 160 26.10 -22.36 -2.24
CA LEU A 160 27.31 -22.09 -1.47
C LEU A 160 27.58 -23.14 -0.41
N TYR A 161 26.55 -23.86 0.04
CA TYR A 161 26.70 -25.00 0.92
C TYR A 161 26.72 -26.29 0.09
N GLN A 162 27.75 -26.47 -0.76
CA GLN A 162 28.21 -27.81 -1.04
C GLN A 162 29.01 -28.23 0.21
N PRO A 163 28.52 -29.18 1.01
CA PRO A 163 29.36 -29.77 2.03
C PRO A 163 30.57 -30.31 1.28
N LYS A 164 31.78 -29.88 1.63
CA LYS A 164 32.94 -30.67 1.37
C LYS A 164 32.57 -32.03 1.99
N TYR A 165 32.24 -32.98 1.17
CA TYR A 165 32.16 -34.37 1.59
C TYR A 165 33.49 -34.63 2.28
N GLY A 166 33.47 -34.64 3.58
CA GLY A 166 34.57 -35.07 4.39
C GLY A 166 34.94 -36.45 3.91
N ARG A 167 36.19 -36.66 3.55
CA ARG A 167 36.78 -37.98 3.53
C ARG A 167 36.23 -38.71 4.76
N LYS A 168 35.56 -39.84 4.49
CA LYS A 168 35.15 -40.72 5.59
C LYS A 168 36.38 -41.00 6.44
N PRO A 169 36.38 -40.77 7.76
CA PRO A 169 37.45 -41.21 8.60
C PRO A 169 37.41 -42.74 8.64
N GLY A 170 38.24 -43.40 7.87
CA GLY A 170 38.24 -44.87 7.77
C GLY A 170 39.09 -45.44 6.66
N GLU A 171 39.53 -44.66 5.67
CA GLU A 171 40.22 -45.18 4.50
C GLU A 171 41.77 -45.11 4.54
N GLU A 172 42.36 -44.63 5.66
CA GLU A 172 43.81 -44.57 5.88
C GLU A 172 44.37 -45.71 6.73
N ALA A 173 43.54 -46.67 7.16
CA ALA A 173 44.03 -47.77 8.06
C ALA A 173 44.30 -49.10 7.37
N GLU A 174 44.10 -49.20 6.04
CA GLU A 174 44.19 -50.52 5.36
C GLU A 174 45.36 -50.69 4.40
N ASN A 175 46.19 -49.65 4.21
CA ASN A 175 47.40 -49.77 3.32
C ASN A 175 48.74 -49.70 4.05
N GLY A 176 48.81 -50.07 5.33
CA GLY A 176 50.04 -50.01 6.14
C GLY A 176 50.50 -51.33 6.74
N ALA A 177 49.90 -52.48 6.34
CA ALA A 177 50.30 -53.77 6.89
C ALA A 177 50.56 -54.77 5.75
N ASP A 178 51.60 -54.55 4.98
CA ASP A 178 52.30 -55.58 4.21
C ASP A 178 53.62 -55.02 3.68
N THR A 179 54.66 -55.08 4.53
CA THR A 179 56.06 -55.36 4.19
C THR A 179 56.84 -55.65 5.44
#